data_82361b267f1762dbd85e8d9a14966ac9
#
_entry.id   82361b267f1762dbd85e8d9a14966ac9
#
_cell.length_a   1.000
_cell.length_b   1.000
_cell.length_c   1.000
_cell.angle_alpha   90.00
_cell.angle_beta   90.00
_cell.angle_gamma   90.00
#
_symmetry.space_group_name_H-M   'P 1'
#
loop_
_entity.id
_entity.type
_entity.pdbx_description
1 polymer ?
#
loop_
_entity_poly.entity_id
_entity_poly.type
_entity_poly.pdbx_seq_one_letter_code
_entity_poly.pdbx_strand_id
1 'polypeptide(L)'
;MHKILKKTIKYTACGIGMLLLAMILFVSILYFSADMLTPDYTPKANGELVQTDSLREYAGNYLRQSNSGLWELKVSGDAFQRGEAIGKLSSDLLYYQEKVFVDQIREIVPSDNYLKFLRFFIVLFNRNLGENVPEEFRDEIYGISLSCTHEYDFIGTPYERQLNYHSAHDLGHAMQDYMLVGCSSFATWGENSADSSLIIGRNFDFYMGDKFAHNKLVSFYQPEQGYKFASVGWPGMIGVLSGMNETGLTVTINAAKSDMPTASATPISILTREILQYASTIDEAYAIALKRKTFVSESILIGSAQDGRAAIIEKSPEKMALFTSSGNQIICTNHYQSDTFRNDERNQENIATSDSPYRFARLQEL
;
A
#
# COMPACT_ATOMS: atom_id res chain seq x y z
N MET A 1 -47.63 7.32 -41.21
CA MET A 1 -46.74 7.92 -40.22
C MET A 1 -46.69 7.12 -38.89
N HIS A 2 -47.80 6.85 -38.24
CA HIS A 2 -47.86 6.18 -36.92
C HIS A 2 -47.29 4.74 -36.88
N LYS A 3 -47.46 3.93 -37.93
CA LYS A 3 -46.92 2.55 -38.04
C LYS A 3 -45.39 2.52 -38.24
N ILE A 4 -44.83 3.49 -38.96
CA ILE A 4 -43.39 3.58 -39.19
C ILE A 4 -42.73 3.99 -37.88
N LEU A 5 -43.26 5.01 -37.19
CA LEU A 5 -42.77 5.47 -35.90
C LEU A 5 -42.71 4.34 -34.85
N LYS A 6 -43.81 3.54 -34.75
CA LYS A 6 -43.83 2.37 -33.82
C LYS A 6 -42.81 1.31 -34.18
N LYS A 7 -42.53 1.05 -35.47
CA LYS A 7 -41.47 0.12 -35.88
C LYS A 7 -40.08 0.65 -35.53
N THR A 8 -39.84 1.93 -35.80
CA THR A 8 -38.55 2.56 -35.45
C THR A 8 -38.31 2.49 -33.95
N ILE A 9 -39.25 2.89 -33.12
CA ILE A 9 -39.15 2.80 -31.65
C ILE A 9 -38.86 1.36 -31.20
N LYS A 10 -39.55 0.35 -31.78
CA LYS A 10 -39.29 -1.06 -31.43
C LYS A 10 -37.89 -1.52 -31.81
N TYR A 11 -37.39 -1.17 -32.99
CA TYR A 11 -36.02 -1.55 -33.39
C TYR A 11 -34.96 -0.81 -32.58
N THR A 12 -35.16 0.48 -32.27
CA THR A 12 -34.26 1.24 -31.39
C THR A 12 -34.23 0.64 -29.98
N ALA A 13 -35.41 0.32 -29.41
CA ALA A 13 -35.47 -0.34 -28.10
C ALA A 13 -34.81 -1.73 -28.11
N CYS A 14 -34.96 -2.51 -29.17
CA CYS A 14 -34.31 -3.80 -29.35
C CYS A 14 -32.81 -3.67 -29.47
N GLY A 15 -32.32 -2.65 -30.20
CA GLY A 15 -30.91 -2.32 -30.34
C GLY A 15 -30.26 -1.90 -29.00
N ILE A 16 -30.95 -1.04 -28.24
CA ILE A 16 -30.50 -0.65 -26.90
C ILE A 16 -30.48 -1.87 -25.96
N GLY A 17 -31.50 -2.73 -26.01
CA GLY A 17 -31.54 -3.96 -25.22
C GLY A 17 -30.40 -4.92 -25.53
N MET A 18 -30.06 -5.09 -26.82
CA MET A 18 -28.88 -5.89 -27.22
C MET A 18 -27.56 -5.30 -26.75
N LEU A 19 -27.39 -3.98 -26.82
CA LEU A 19 -26.19 -3.29 -26.33
C LEU A 19 -26.04 -3.44 -24.80
N LEU A 20 -27.14 -3.29 -24.07
CA LEU A 20 -27.12 -3.50 -22.61
C LEU A 20 -26.80 -4.95 -22.26
N LEU A 21 -27.35 -5.92 -22.98
CA LEU A 21 -27.06 -7.35 -22.77
C LEU A 21 -25.57 -7.64 -23.07
N ALA A 22 -25.04 -7.11 -24.16
CA ALA A 22 -23.64 -7.26 -24.52
C ALA A 22 -22.72 -6.63 -23.46
N MET A 23 -23.08 -5.45 -22.93
CA MET A 23 -22.34 -4.79 -21.85
C MET A 23 -22.39 -5.64 -20.56
N ILE A 24 -23.54 -6.17 -20.18
CA ILE A 24 -23.67 -7.04 -19.00
C ILE A 24 -22.83 -8.30 -19.17
N LEU A 25 -22.86 -8.94 -20.32
CA LEU A 25 -22.04 -10.11 -20.63
C LEU A 25 -20.54 -9.77 -20.55
N PHE A 26 -20.13 -8.67 -21.14
CA PHE A 26 -18.74 -8.23 -21.10
C PHE A 26 -18.26 -7.97 -19.67
N VAL A 27 -19.03 -7.23 -18.88
CA VAL A 27 -18.71 -6.96 -17.46
C VAL A 27 -18.70 -8.25 -16.64
N SER A 28 -19.64 -9.17 -16.92
CA SER A 28 -19.67 -10.49 -16.26
C SER A 28 -18.41 -11.31 -16.59
N ILE A 29 -17.98 -11.32 -17.85
CA ILE A 29 -16.74 -11.99 -18.26
C ILE A 29 -15.55 -11.39 -17.50
N LEU A 30 -15.43 -10.07 -17.46
CA LEU A 30 -14.36 -9.40 -16.71
C LEU A 30 -14.38 -9.75 -15.22
N TYR A 31 -15.55 -9.80 -14.61
CA TYR A 31 -15.71 -10.14 -13.20
C TYR A 31 -15.29 -11.57 -12.89
N PHE A 32 -15.75 -12.54 -13.70
CA PHE A 32 -15.44 -13.96 -13.51
C PHE A 32 -14.04 -14.35 -14.01
N SER A 33 -13.38 -13.49 -14.80
CA SER A 33 -11.98 -13.66 -15.18
C SER A 33 -11.00 -13.02 -14.20
N ALA A 34 -11.48 -12.33 -13.17
CA ALA A 34 -10.62 -11.79 -12.12
C ALA A 34 -9.94 -12.95 -11.39
N ASP A 35 -8.63 -12.99 -11.46
CA ASP A 35 -7.80 -14.00 -10.80
C ASP A 35 -6.79 -13.30 -9.89
N MET A 36 -6.91 -13.56 -8.59
CA MET A 36 -5.98 -13.04 -7.58
C MET A 36 -4.71 -13.89 -7.49
N LEU A 37 -4.56 -14.91 -8.35
CA LEU A 37 -3.45 -15.85 -8.38
C LEU A 37 -3.16 -16.40 -6.98
N THR A 38 -4.19 -16.99 -6.36
CA THR A 38 -4.09 -17.58 -5.02
C THR A 38 -3.01 -18.68 -5.04
N PRO A 39 -1.97 -18.58 -4.21
CA PRO A 39 -0.94 -19.59 -4.14
C PRO A 39 -1.50 -20.96 -3.74
N ASP A 40 -0.94 -22.03 -4.31
CA ASP A 40 -1.30 -23.42 -3.99
C ASP A 40 -0.24 -24.01 -3.05
N TYR A 41 -0.36 -23.69 -1.78
CA TYR A 41 0.51 -24.21 -0.72
C TYR A 41 -0.23 -25.21 0.14
N THR A 42 0.38 -26.37 0.37
CA THR A 42 -0.05 -27.28 1.43
C THR A 42 0.70 -26.92 2.72
N PRO A 43 0.03 -26.34 3.72
CA PRO A 43 0.69 -25.96 4.97
C PRO A 43 1.35 -27.20 5.62
N LYS A 44 2.64 -27.10 5.92
CA LYS A 44 3.33 -28.07 6.77
C LYS A 44 3.35 -27.51 8.17
N ALA A 45 2.91 -28.25 9.17
CA ALA A 45 3.01 -27.84 10.57
C ALA A 45 4.48 -27.59 10.93
N ASN A 46 4.89 -26.35 11.11
CA ASN A 46 6.27 -25.95 11.37
C ASN A 46 6.57 -25.69 12.85
N GLY A 47 5.66 -26.01 13.77
CA GLY A 47 5.84 -25.82 15.20
C GLY A 47 4.53 -25.56 15.96
N GLU A 48 4.65 -25.44 17.26
CA GLU A 48 3.56 -25.02 18.13
C GLU A 48 3.72 -23.54 18.49
N LEU A 49 2.59 -22.85 18.63
CA LEU A 49 2.56 -21.50 19.13
C LEU A 49 2.74 -21.55 20.66
N VAL A 50 3.82 -20.94 21.14
CA VAL A 50 4.06 -20.75 22.57
C VAL A 50 3.68 -19.31 22.91
N GLN A 51 2.81 -19.13 23.91
CA GLN A 51 2.33 -17.80 24.29
C GLN A 51 2.43 -17.60 25.80
N THR A 52 3.01 -16.46 26.17
CA THR A 52 2.99 -15.88 27.51
C THR A 52 2.29 -14.53 27.48
N ASP A 53 2.17 -13.82 28.62
CA ASP A 53 1.46 -12.53 28.67
C ASP A 53 2.03 -11.47 27.73
N SER A 54 3.34 -11.45 27.48
CA SER A 54 4.02 -10.42 26.70
C SER A 54 4.83 -10.92 25.50
N LEU A 55 4.96 -12.24 25.34
CA LEU A 55 5.78 -12.87 24.29
C LEU A 55 5.01 -14.04 23.67
N ARG A 56 4.98 -14.07 22.35
CA ARG A 56 4.50 -15.18 21.52
C ARG A 56 5.65 -15.65 20.62
N GLU A 57 5.82 -16.94 20.51
CA GLU A 57 6.89 -17.57 19.72
C GLU A 57 6.30 -18.64 18.80
N TYR A 58 6.74 -18.67 17.55
CA TYR A 58 6.36 -19.65 16.54
C TYR A 58 7.52 -19.88 15.55
N ALA A 59 7.99 -21.11 15.40
CA ALA A 59 9.02 -21.49 14.43
C ALA A 59 10.27 -20.57 14.43
N GLY A 60 10.77 -20.16 15.63
CA GLY A 60 11.92 -19.28 15.77
C GLY A 60 11.64 -17.79 15.51
N ASN A 61 10.39 -17.44 15.27
CA ASN A 61 9.89 -16.07 15.13
C ASN A 61 9.19 -15.64 16.43
N TYR A 62 9.04 -14.33 16.64
CA TYR A 62 8.35 -13.85 17.85
C TYR A 62 7.56 -12.58 17.60
N LEU A 63 6.53 -12.38 18.44
CA LEU A 63 5.82 -11.14 18.65
C LEU A 63 5.84 -10.82 20.13
N ARG A 64 6.25 -9.61 20.50
CA ARG A 64 6.24 -9.15 21.88
C ARG A 64 5.71 -7.72 21.98
N GLN A 65 5.13 -7.39 23.13
CA GLN A 65 4.77 -6.02 23.43
C GLN A 65 5.88 -5.39 24.29
N SER A 66 6.40 -4.26 23.86
CA SER A 66 7.37 -3.47 24.60
C SER A 66 6.72 -2.75 25.79
N ASN A 67 7.54 -2.27 26.73
CA ASN A 67 7.06 -1.47 27.87
C ASN A 67 6.35 -0.16 27.46
N SER A 68 6.60 0.33 26.24
CA SER A 68 5.92 1.51 25.69
C SER A 68 4.54 1.19 25.07
N GLY A 69 4.15 -0.08 25.03
CA GLY A 69 2.91 -0.56 24.42
C GLY A 69 3.03 -0.82 22.89
N LEU A 70 4.18 -0.55 22.28
CA LEU A 70 4.43 -0.92 20.88
C LEU A 70 4.64 -2.42 20.75
N TRP A 71 4.11 -2.98 19.65
CA TRP A 71 4.37 -4.36 19.29
C TRP A 71 5.66 -4.46 18.47
N GLU A 72 6.47 -5.47 18.76
CA GLU A 72 7.68 -5.82 18.03
C GLU A 72 7.54 -7.23 17.46
N LEU A 73 7.63 -7.34 16.14
CA LEU A 73 7.54 -8.59 15.40
C LEU A 73 8.91 -8.89 14.78
N LYS A 74 9.42 -10.12 14.96
CA LYS A 74 10.58 -10.60 14.21
C LYS A 74 10.19 -11.83 13.41
N VAL A 75 10.41 -11.79 12.08
CA VAL A 75 10.11 -12.89 11.17
C VAL A 75 11.29 -13.20 10.24
N SER A 76 11.44 -14.49 9.93
CA SER A 76 12.52 -15.05 9.12
C SER A 76 12.05 -16.26 8.31
N GLY A 77 12.81 -16.66 7.31
CA GLY A 77 12.54 -17.80 6.43
C GLY A 77 12.08 -17.40 5.04
N ASP A 78 11.54 -18.35 4.30
CA ASP A 78 10.92 -18.10 3.00
C ASP A 78 9.64 -17.26 3.13
N ALA A 79 9.09 -16.82 2.01
CA ALA A 79 7.96 -15.90 2.00
C ALA A 79 6.72 -16.48 2.68
N PHE A 80 6.36 -17.73 2.36
CA PHE A 80 5.21 -18.40 2.96
C PHE A 80 5.39 -18.58 4.48
N GLN A 81 6.59 -19.03 4.90
CA GLN A 81 6.92 -19.23 6.33
C GLN A 81 6.83 -17.90 7.11
N ARG A 82 7.33 -16.79 6.55
CA ARG A 82 7.17 -15.47 7.17
C ARG A 82 5.71 -15.09 7.32
N GLY A 83 4.92 -15.29 6.26
CA GLY A 83 3.47 -15.02 6.28
C GLY A 83 2.73 -15.88 7.30
N GLU A 84 3.00 -17.19 7.36
CA GLU A 84 2.43 -18.10 8.35
C GLU A 84 2.78 -17.65 9.78
N ALA A 85 4.05 -17.31 10.02
CA ALA A 85 4.49 -16.82 11.33
C ALA A 85 3.80 -15.52 11.72
N ILE A 86 3.68 -14.53 10.82
CA ILE A 86 2.93 -13.29 11.05
C ILE A 86 1.49 -13.63 11.45
N GLY A 87 0.82 -14.48 10.68
CA GLY A 87 -0.55 -14.89 10.92
C GLY A 87 -0.74 -15.55 12.28
N LYS A 88 0.09 -16.55 12.61
CA LYS A 88 0.02 -17.30 13.88
C LYS A 88 0.32 -16.43 15.09
N LEU A 89 1.36 -15.59 15.01
CA LEU A 89 1.80 -14.74 16.12
C LEU A 89 0.84 -13.60 16.41
N SER A 90 0.15 -13.08 15.40
CA SER A 90 -0.66 -11.86 15.51
C SER A 90 -2.14 -12.03 15.14
N SER A 91 -2.70 -13.24 15.23
CA SER A 91 -4.08 -13.54 14.78
C SER A 91 -5.15 -12.65 15.40
N ASP A 92 -5.06 -12.36 16.71
CA ASP A 92 -5.95 -11.46 17.43
C ASP A 92 -5.79 -9.98 17.01
N LEU A 93 -4.54 -9.57 16.73
CA LEU A 93 -4.25 -8.22 16.24
C LEU A 93 -4.72 -8.05 14.79
N LEU A 94 -4.59 -9.10 13.96
CA LEU A 94 -5.14 -9.16 12.61
C LEU A 94 -6.67 -9.00 12.63
N TYR A 95 -7.34 -9.80 13.48
CA TYR A 95 -8.78 -9.69 13.64
C TYR A 95 -9.21 -8.29 14.10
N TYR A 96 -8.51 -7.73 15.10
CA TYR A 96 -8.79 -6.38 15.56
C TYR A 96 -8.64 -5.35 14.45
N GLN A 97 -7.53 -5.40 13.70
CA GLN A 97 -7.25 -4.45 12.62
C GLN A 97 -8.29 -4.53 11.50
N GLU A 98 -8.64 -5.76 11.08
CA GLU A 98 -9.67 -5.99 10.08
C GLU A 98 -11.04 -5.50 10.55
N LYS A 99 -11.42 -5.83 11.80
CA LYS A 99 -12.68 -5.39 12.39
C LYS A 99 -12.81 -3.86 12.40
N VAL A 100 -11.80 -3.17 12.89
CA VAL A 100 -11.80 -1.70 12.96
C VAL A 100 -11.89 -1.09 11.57
N PHE A 101 -11.17 -1.65 10.59
CA PHE A 101 -11.24 -1.19 9.20
C PHE A 101 -12.63 -1.37 8.60
N VAL A 102 -13.24 -2.54 8.78
CA VAL A 102 -14.59 -2.82 8.27
C VAL A 102 -15.65 -1.98 9.00
N ASP A 103 -15.51 -1.80 10.31
CA ASP A 103 -16.42 -0.95 11.12
C ASP A 103 -16.37 0.51 10.61
N GLN A 104 -15.17 1.05 10.33
CA GLN A 104 -15.01 2.39 9.79
C GLN A 104 -15.65 2.54 8.40
N ILE A 105 -15.50 1.53 7.54
CA ILE A 105 -16.20 1.52 6.25
C ILE A 105 -17.72 1.49 6.44
N ARG A 106 -18.24 0.74 7.42
CA ARG A 106 -19.68 0.69 7.74
C ARG A 106 -20.21 2.00 8.29
N GLU A 107 -19.41 2.83 8.94
CA GLU A 107 -19.82 4.19 9.33
C GLU A 107 -20.11 5.08 8.11
N ILE A 108 -19.31 4.90 7.04
CA ILE A 108 -19.49 5.65 5.77
C ILE A 108 -20.60 5.01 4.92
N VAL A 109 -20.67 3.68 4.93
CA VAL A 109 -21.56 2.86 4.09
C VAL A 109 -22.33 1.87 4.99
N PRO A 110 -23.44 2.29 5.63
CA PRO A 110 -24.10 1.52 6.69
C PRO A 110 -24.97 0.34 6.19
N SER A 111 -24.72 -0.18 5.00
CA SER A 111 -25.49 -1.28 4.40
C SER A 111 -24.58 -2.38 3.88
N ASP A 112 -24.66 -3.57 4.47
CA ASP A 112 -23.92 -4.75 3.99
C ASP A 112 -24.27 -5.14 2.54
N ASN A 113 -25.51 -4.89 2.10
CA ASN A 113 -25.88 -5.11 0.71
C ASN A 113 -25.19 -4.12 -0.24
N TYR A 114 -25.01 -2.87 0.21
CA TYR A 114 -24.27 -1.89 -0.57
C TYR A 114 -22.76 -2.19 -0.54
N LEU A 115 -22.20 -2.69 0.54
CA LEU A 115 -20.81 -3.18 0.58
C LEU A 115 -20.59 -4.35 -0.40
N LYS A 116 -21.53 -5.30 -0.48
CA LYS A 116 -21.50 -6.38 -1.50
C LYS A 116 -21.56 -5.82 -2.94
N PHE A 117 -22.33 -4.76 -3.15
CA PHE A 117 -22.35 -4.07 -4.44
C PHE A 117 -21.04 -3.35 -4.75
N LEU A 118 -20.46 -2.65 -3.78
CA LEU A 118 -19.13 -2.02 -3.93
C LEU A 118 -18.02 -3.04 -4.18
N ARG A 119 -18.10 -4.23 -3.55
CA ARG A 119 -17.17 -5.34 -3.84
C ARG A 119 -17.10 -5.65 -5.34
N PHE A 120 -18.23 -5.60 -6.04
CA PHE A 120 -18.25 -5.84 -7.48
C PHE A 120 -17.29 -4.90 -8.23
N PHE A 121 -17.29 -3.61 -7.89
CA PHE A 121 -16.39 -2.63 -8.50
C PHE A 121 -14.93 -2.84 -8.06
N ILE A 122 -14.70 -3.18 -6.80
CA ILE A 122 -13.35 -3.48 -6.29
C ILE A 122 -12.78 -4.68 -7.04
N VAL A 123 -13.54 -5.75 -7.25
CA VAL A 123 -13.10 -6.93 -8.01
C VAL A 123 -12.78 -6.56 -9.45
N LEU A 124 -13.64 -5.76 -10.11
CA LEU A 124 -13.39 -5.31 -11.47
C LEU A 124 -12.14 -4.41 -11.57
N PHE A 125 -11.96 -3.51 -10.62
CA PHE A 125 -10.80 -2.61 -10.57
C PHE A 125 -9.51 -3.39 -10.30
N ASN A 126 -9.55 -4.31 -9.33
CA ASN A 126 -8.42 -5.11 -8.89
C ASN A 126 -8.25 -6.44 -9.63
N ARG A 127 -8.97 -6.66 -10.74
CA ARG A 127 -8.98 -7.95 -11.46
C ARG A 127 -7.60 -8.49 -11.82
N ASN A 128 -6.60 -7.61 -12.02
CA ASN A 128 -5.23 -7.98 -12.34
C ASN A 128 -4.26 -7.77 -11.15
N LEU A 129 -4.78 -7.60 -9.93
CA LEU A 129 -3.94 -7.29 -8.77
C LEU A 129 -2.95 -8.43 -8.49
N GLY A 130 -3.37 -9.69 -8.63
CA GLY A 130 -2.49 -10.86 -8.48
C GLY A 130 -1.28 -10.83 -9.42
N GLU A 131 -1.45 -10.41 -10.67
CA GLU A 131 -0.35 -10.29 -11.65
C GLU A 131 0.61 -9.14 -11.31
N ASN A 132 0.11 -8.09 -10.64
CA ASN A 132 0.87 -6.91 -10.30
C ASN A 132 1.62 -6.99 -8.97
N VAL A 133 1.35 -8.03 -8.16
CA VAL A 133 2.08 -8.31 -6.91
C VAL A 133 3.05 -9.46 -7.16
N PRO A 134 4.37 -9.28 -6.89
CA PRO A 134 5.35 -10.35 -7.03
C PRO A 134 4.94 -11.63 -6.28
N GLU A 135 5.27 -12.79 -6.86
CA GLU A 135 4.92 -14.12 -6.31
C GLU A 135 5.37 -14.25 -4.85
N GLU A 136 6.61 -13.87 -4.53
CA GLU A 136 7.11 -13.87 -3.16
C GLU A 136 6.16 -13.16 -2.18
N PHE A 137 5.66 -11.99 -2.53
CA PHE A 137 4.78 -11.23 -1.64
C PHE A 137 3.36 -11.79 -1.61
N ARG A 138 2.90 -12.44 -2.69
CA ARG A 138 1.64 -13.18 -2.67
C ARG A 138 1.70 -14.38 -1.74
N ASP A 139 2.81 -15.11 -1.74
CA ASP A 139 3.04 -16.25 -0.85
C ASP A 139 3.06 -15.82 0.62
N GLU A 140 3.70 -14.69 0.92
CA GLU A 140 3.72 -14.11 2.26
C GLU A 140 2.31 -13.68 2.71
N ILE A 141 1.55 -12.99 1.83
CA ILE A 141 0.16 -12.60 2.09
C ILE A 141 -0.74 -13.83 2.26
N TYR A 142 -0.51 -14.88 1.47
CA TYR A 142 -1.26 -16.13 1.59
C TYR A 142 -1.02 -16.80 2.95
N GLY A 143 0.24 -16.89 3.38
CA GLY A 143 0.58 -17.41 4.72
C GLY A 143 -0.16 -16.68 5.84
N ILE A 144 -0.23 -15.33 5.79
CA ILE A 144 -1.01 -14.52 6.75
C ILE A 144 -2.49 -14.89 6.71
N SER A 145 -3.04 -15.04 5.52
CA SER A 145 -4.48 -15.25 5.31
C SER A 145 -5.01 -16.53 5.96
N LEU A 146 -4.15 -17.53 6.16
CA LEU A 146 -4.51 -18.78 6.83
C LEU A 146 -4.90 -18.61 8.31
N SER A 147 -4.56 -17.47 8.91
CA SER A 147 -4.92 -17.13 10.30
C SER A 147 -6.00 -16.06 10.39
N CYS A 148 -6.54 -15.59 9.27
CA CYS A 148 -7.60 -14.58 9.24
C CYS A 148 -8.98 -15.20 9.52
N THR A 149 -9.90 -14.39 10.05
CA THR A 149 -11.28 -14.80 10.31
C THR A 149 -12.07 -15.03 9.03
N HIS A 150 -13.10 -15.88 9.11
CA HIS A 150 -14.11 -16.07 8.06
C HIS A 150 -15.34 -15.16 8.24
N GLU A 151 -15.38 -14.32 9.27
CA GLU A 151 -16.51 -13.42 9.55
C GLU A 151 -16.82 -12.47 8.37
N TYR A 152 -15.80 -12.07 7.63
CA TYR A 152 -15.90 -11.11 6.53
C TYR A 152 -15.85 -11.76 5.13
N ASP A 153 -16.12 -13.06 4.99
CA ASP A 153 -16.11 -13.75 3.70
C ASP A 153 -17.14 -13.19 2.70
N PHE A 154 -18.14 -12.44 3.20
CA PHE A 154 -19.09 -11.72 2.34
C PHE A 154 -18.46 -10.61 1.47
N ILE A 155 -17.25 -10.14 1.82
CA ILE A 155 -16.47 -9.18 1.02
C ILE A 155 -15.26 -9.81 0.31
N GLY A 156 -14.99 -11.09 0.49
CA GLY A 156 -13.92 -11.85 -0.18
C GLY A 156 -13.34 -12.94 0.71
N THR A 157 -12.67 -13.92 0.10
CA THR A 157 -11.90 -14.92 0.85
C THR A 157 -10.82 -14.23 1.71
N PRO A 158 -10.29 -14.89 2.76
CA PRO A 158 -9.23 -14.33 3.58
C PRO A 158 -8.03 -13.82 2.76
N TYR A 159 -7.58 -14.59 1.76
CA TYR A 159 -6.50 -14.17 0.87
C TYR A 159 -6.86 -12.95 0.02
N GLU A 160 -8.02 -12.95 -0.65
CA GLU A 160 -8.48 -11.81 -1.44
C GLU A 160 -8.56 -10.53 -0.60
N ARG A 161 -9.07 -10.64 0.64
CA ARG A 161 -9.15 -9.49 1.55
C ARG A 161 -7.77 -8.95 1.91
N GLN A 162 -6.84 -9.83 2.34
CA GLN A 162 -5.49 -9.43 2.70
C GLN A 162 -4.76 -8.80 1.51
N LEU A 163 -4.88 -9.35 0.31
CA LEU A 163 -4.30 -8.77 -0.90
C LEU A 163 -4.91 -7.39 -1.21
N ASN A 164 -6.23 -7.25 -1.11
CA ASN A 164 -6.92 -5.97 -1.31
C ASN A 164 -6.56 -4.93 -0.24
N TYR A 165 -6.31 -5.33 1.01
CA TYR A 165 -5.89 -4.39 2.06
C TYR A 165 -4.52 -3.76 1.78
N HIS A 166 -3.61 -4.47 1.08
CA HIS A 166 -2.35 -3.91 0.63
C HIS A 166 -2.52 -2.83 -0.45
N SER A 167 -3.64 -2.85 -1.18
CA SER A 167 -4.02 -1.80 -2.14
C SER A 167 -4.99 -0.75 -1.56
N ALA A 168 -5.42 -0.91 -0.29
CA ALA A 168 -6.43 -0.02 0.31
C ALA A 168 -5.95 1.43 0.46
N HIS A 169 -4.67 1.64 0.77
CA HIS A 169 -4.05 2.95 0.77
C HIS A 169 -4.21 3.62 -0.60
N ASP A 170 -3.90 2.91 -1.65
CA ASP A 170 -3.94 3.39 -3.02
C ASP A 170 -5.38 3.62 -3.50
N LEU A 171 -6.31 2.73 -3.13
CA LEU A 171 -7.74 2.90 -3.41
C LEU A 171 -8.30 4.15 -2.71
N GLY A 172 -7.89 4.41 -1.46
CA GLY A 172 -8.23 5.62 -0.73
C GLY A 172 -7.75 6.88 -1.46
N HIS A 173 -6.54 6.85 -2.00
CA HIS A 173 -6.01 7.93 -2.85
C HIS A 173 -6.78 8.12 -4.15
N ALA A 174 -7.20 7.02 -4.80
CA ALA A 174 -8.00 7.09 -6.01
C ALA A 174 -9.38 7.75 -5.78
N MET A 175 -9.93 7.59 -4.56
CA MET A 175 -11.19 8.20 -4.14
C MET A 175 -11.06 9.61 -3.55
N GLN A 176 -9.95 10.22 -3.61
CA GLN A 176 -9.37 11.54 -3.24
C GLN A 176 -10.17 12.48 -2.31
N ASP A 177 -11.50 12.42 -2.27
CA ASP A 177 -12.35 13.36 -1.54
C ASP A 177 -12.73 12.89 -0.13
N TYR A 178 -12.40 11.66 0.25
CA TYR A 178 -12.88 11.03 1.47
C TYR A 178 -11.79 10.68 2.50
N MET A 179 -10.52 10.76 2.14
CA MET A 179 -9.43 10.40 3.06
C MET A 179 -8.50 11.59 3.29
N LEU A 180 -8.39 11.98 4.55
CA LEU A 180 -7.41 12.97 4.99
C LEU A 180 -6.04 12.28 5.09
N VAL A 181 -5.18 12.51 4.09
CA VAL A 181 -3.80 12.06 4.08
C VAL A 181 -2.89 13.28 4.08
N GLY A 182 -2.07 13.40 5.12
CA GLY A 182 -1.12 14.47 5.27
C GLY A 182 0.24 13.92 5.68
N CYS A 183 1.21 13.86 4.76
CA CYS A 183 2.53 13.35 5.08
C CYS A 183 3.57 14.46 5.00
N SER A 184 4.58 14.38 5.87
CA SER A 184 5.75 15.25 5.82
C SER A 184 6.99 14.43 6.12
N SER A 185 8.00 14.53 5.28
CA SER A 185 9.30 13.93 5.53
C SER A 185 10.43 14.84 5.08
N PHE A 186 11.57 14.65 5.67
CA PHE A 186 12.80 15.35 5.30
C PHE A 186 14.00 14.42 5.45
N ALA A 187 15.05 14.75 4.74
CA ALA A 187 16.37 14.21 4.98
C ALA A 187 17.38 15.34 5.06
N THR A 188 18.37 15.19 5.93
CA THR A 188 19.50 16.11 6.08
C THR A 188 20.79 15.33 6.25
N TRP A 189 21.91 15.85 5.72
CA TRP A 189 23.21 15.19 5.75
C TRP A 189 24.35 16.21 5.66
N GLY A 190 25.58 15.74 5.76
CA GLY A 190 26.78 16.59 5.64
C GLY A 190 26.75 17.75 6.61
N GLU A 191 26.97 18.97 6.14
CA GLU A 191 27.07 20.18 6.99
C GLU A 191 25.77 20.51 7.74
N ASN A 192 24.62 19.99 7.27
CA ASN A 192 23.32 20.21 7.92
C ASN A 192 22.99 19.15 8.99
N SER A 193 23.93 18.25 9.31
CA SER A 193 23.79 17.24 10.35
C SER A 193 24.94 17.35 11.34
N ALA A 194 24.68 17.19 12.65
CA ALA A 194 25.64 17.44 13.73
C ALA A 194 26.90 16.56 13.63
N ASP A 195 26.79 15.36 13.09
CA ASP A 195 27.88 14.39 12.89
C ASP A 195 28.08 14.04 11.41
N SER A 196 27.52 14.84 10.51
CA SER A 196 27.50 14.63 9.05
C SER A 196 26.77 13.38 8.59
N SER A 197 26.12 12.64 9.48
CA SER A 197 25.33 11.46 9.11
C SER A 197 24.03 11.86 8.38
N LEU A 198 23.51 10.91 7.58
CA LEU A 198 22.21 11.05 6.96
C LEU A 198 21.11 10.80 8.01
N ILE A 199 20.31 11.81 8.27
CA ILE A 199 19.16 11.76 9.18
C ILE A 199 17.89 11.91 8.37
N ILE A 200 16.88 11.06 8.64
CA ILE A 200 15.57 11.13 8.02
C ILE A 200 14.50 11.20 9.10
N GLY A 201 13.62 12.17 8.96
CA GLY A 201 12.45 12.33 9.82
C GLY A 201 11.16 12.27 9.00
N ARG A 202 10.08 11.73 9.62
CA ARG A 202 8.82 11.55 8.93
C ARG A 202 7.61 11.56 9.86
N ASN A 203 6.52 12.26 9.43
CA ASN A 203 5.17 12.10 9.91
C ASN A 203 4.30 11.43 8.84
N PHE A 204 3.48 10.46 9.26
CA PHE A 204 2.51 9.79 8.40
C PHE A 204 1.11 9.98 8.99
N ASP A 205 0.31 10.80 8.35
CA ASP A 205 -1.06 11.11 8.75
C ASP A 205 -2.02 10.38 7.81
N PHE A 206 -2.62 9.30 8.33
CA PHE A 206 -3.58 8.47 7.63
C PHE A 206 -4.75 8.20 8.55
N TYR A 207 -5.92 8.77 8.22
CA TYR A 207 -7.10 8.64 9.05
C TYR A 207 -8.04 7.55 8.54
N MET A 208 -8.21 6.51 9.34
CA MET A 208 -9.20 5.44 9.19
C MET A 208 -9.92 5.17 10.51
N GLY A 209 -10.28 6.25 11.23
CA GLY A 209 -10.81 6.21 12.58
C GLY A 209 -9.73 6.05 13.65
N ASP A 210 -9.99 6.57 14.85
CA ASP A 210 -9.03 6.60 15.96
C ASP A 210 -8.55 5.20 16.38
N LYS A 211 -9.46 4.21 16.33
CA LYS A 211 -9.14 2.82 16.68
C LYS A 211 -8.15 2.16 15.73
N PHE A 212 -8.08 2.62 14.46
CA PHE A 212 -7.12 2.11 13.48
C PHE A 212 -5.67 2.44 13.86
N ALA A 213 -5.46 3.48 14.63
CA ALA A 213 -4.14 3.87 15.13
C ALA A 213 -3.60 2.97 16.25
N HIS A 214 -4.41 2.10 16.85
CA HIS A 214 -3.96 1.16 17.86
C HIS A 214 -3.06 0.06 17.26
N ASN A 215 -2.34 -0.66 18.14
CA ASN A 215 -1.53 -1.82 17.78
C ASN A 215 -0.50 -1.56 16.68
N LYS A 216 0.18 -0.40 16.73
CA LYS A 216 1.32 -0.15 15.83
C LYS A 216 2.39 -1.21 16.02
N LEU A 217 2.97 -1.63 14.90
CA LEU A 217 3.89 -2.73 14.83
C LEU A 217 5.23 -2.26 14.25
N VAL A 218 6.31 -2.53 14.97
CA VAL A 218 7.68 -2.46 14.44
C VAL A 218 8.07 -3.88 14.06
N SER A 219 8.28 -4.10 12.77
CA SER A 219 8.57 -5.43 12.21
C SER A 219 10.03 -5.53 11.77
N PHE A 220 10.70 -6.59 12.19
CA PHE A 220 12.06 -6.94 11.80
C PHE A 220 12.00 -8.17 10.90
N TYR A 221 12.31 -7.96 9.63
CA TYR A 221 12.31 -9.00 8.61
C TYR A 221 13.71 -9.53 8.36
N GLN A 222 13.83 -10.86 8.30
CA GLN A 222 15.04 -11.57 7.89
C GLN A 222 14.68 -12.54 6.75
N PRO A 223 14.46 -12.01 5.53
CA PRO A 223 14.13 -12.84 4.38
C PRO A 223 15.33 -13.71 3.99
N GLU A 224 15.07 -14.85 3.33
CA GLU A 224 16.14 -15.70 2.78
C GLU A 224 16.87 -15.01 1.62
N GLN A 225 16.17 -14.14 0.88
CA GLN A 225 16.73 -13.36 -0.21
C GLN A 225 16.53 -11.87 0.01
N GLY A 226 17.53 -11.09 -0.36
CA GLY A 226 17.55 -9.65 -0.13
C GLY A 226 18.06 -9.26 1.25
N TYR A 227 17.94 -8.00 1.58
CA TYR A 227 18.45 -7.41 2.82
C TYR A 227 17.47 -7.60 3.98
N LYS A 228 18.00 -7.76 5.18
CA LYS A 228 17.22 -7.62 6.41
C LYS A 228 16.78 -6.17 6.56
N PHE A 229 15.57 -5.97 7.08
CA PHE A 229 15.05 -4.63 7.26
C PHE A 229 14.10 -4.54 8.44
N ALA A 230 13.88 -3.30 8.90
CA ALA A 230 12.84 -2.95 9.83
C ALA A 230 11.82 -2.03 9.17
N SER A 231 10.55 -2.18 9.51
CA SER A 231 9.46 -1.32 9.05
C SER A 231 8.48 -1.01 10.16
N VAL A 232 7.74 0.09 10.00
CA VAL A 232 6.64 0.48 10.89
C VAL A 232 5.32 0.38 10.13
N GLY A 233 4.35 -0.32 10.71
CA GLY A 233 3.07 -0.56 10.05
C GLY A 233 2.01 -1.08 11.01
N TRP A 234 1.15 -1.94 10.50
CA TRP A 234 0.03 -2.57 11.19
C TRP A 234 0.11 -4.09 11.09
N PRO A 235 -0.58 -4.82 11.98
CA PRO A 235 -0.69 -6.27 11.86
C PRO A 235 -1.24 -6.68 10.49
N GLY A 236 -0.57 -7.66 9.86
CA GLY A 236 -0.94 -8.18 8.53
C GLY A 236 -0.41 -7.38 7.34
N MET A 237 0.15 -6.19 7.56
CA MET A 237 0.71 -5.38 6.48
C MET A 237 2.17 -5.75 6.23
N ILE A 238 2.46 -6.42 5.12
CA ILE A 238 3.82 -6.70 4.67
C ILE A 238 4.40 -5.59 3.79
N GLY A 239 3.52 -4.78 3.19
CA GLY A 239 3.92 -3.57 2.47
C GLY A 239 4.57 -2.55 3.39
N VAL A 240 5.47 -1.75 2.86
CA VAL A 240 6.26 -0.78 3.64
C VAL A 240 5.78 0.64 3.37
N LEU A 241 5.54 1.39 4.44
CA LEU A 241 5.25 2.83 4.40
C LEU A 241 6.46 3.65 4.89
N SER A 242 7.21 3.07 5.83
CA SER A 242 8.45 3.61 6.38
C SER A 242 9.33 2.45 6.83
N GLY A 243 10.59 2.47 6.48
CA GLY A 243 11.51 1.40 6.88
C GLY A 243 12.96 1.72 6.56
N MET A 244 13.84 0.88 7.08
CA MET A 244 15.27 0.92 6.85
C MET A 244 15.82 -0.51 6.76
N ASN A 245 16.70 -0.77 5.80
CA ASN A 245 17.40 -2.04 5.69
C ASN A 245 18.81 -2.01 6.29
N GLU A 246 19.44 -3.17 6.35
CA GLU A 246 20.78 -3.35 6.97
C GLU A 246 21.90 -2.65 6.22
N THR A 247 21.68 -2.20 4.97
CA THR A 247 22.66 -1.41 4.21
C THR A 247 22.57 0.09 4.50
N GLY A 248 21.57 0.50 5.30
CA GLY A 248 21.26 1.91 5.57
C GLY A 248 20.45 2.59 4.47
N LEU A 249 19.81 1.81 3.59
CA LEU A 249 18.78 2.36 2.69
C LEU A 249 17.48 2.53 3.48
N THR A 250 16.86 3.70 3.34
CA THR A 250 15.56 4.03 3.96
C THR A 250 14.52 4.36 2.90
N VAL A 251 13.27 4.09 3.20
CA VAL A 251 12.12 4.48 2.37
C VAL A 251 11.05 5.15 3.22
N THR A 252 10.43 6.20 2.70
CA THR A 252 9.16 6.74 3.20
C THR A 252 8.28 7.15 2.02
N ILE A 253 6.97 6.99 2.15
CA ILE A 253 6.02 7.39 1.11
C ILE A 253 5.22 8.62 1.53
N ASN A 254 4.96 9.49 0.59
CA ASN A 254 4.13 10.68 0.74
C ASN A 254 3.18 10.79 -0.45
N ALA A 255 1.89 10.78 -0.17
CA ALA A 255 0.88 10.94 -1.21
C ALA A 255 1.06 12.21 -2.04
N ALA A 256 0.82 12.11 -3.34
CA ALA A 256 0.82 13.24 -4.27
C ALA A 256 -0.41 13.17 -5.20
N LYS A 257 -0.63 14.17 -6.03
CA LYS A 257 -1.72 14.18 -7.01
C LYS A 257 -1.19 14.40 -8.42
N SER A 258 -1.54 13.51 -9.34
CA SER A 258 -1.29 13.61 -10.78
C SER A 258 -2.31 12.74 -11.54
N ASP A 259 -1.86 11.86 -12.44
CA ASP A 259 -2.72 11.03 -13.26
C ASP A 259 -3.72 10.19 -12.44
N MET A 260 -4.95 10.03 -12.98
CA MET A 260 -5.97 9.17 -12.37
C MET A 260 -5.78 7.72 -12.79
N PRO A 261 -5.86 6.77 -11.86
CA PRO A 261 -5.77 5.36 -12.20
C PRO A 261 -7.00 4.90 -12.99
N THR A 262 -6.78 4.07 -14.00
CA THR A 262 -7.84 3.43 -14.78
C THR A 262 -8.05 1.96 -14.42
N ALA A 263 -7.08 1.36 -13.75
CA ALA A 263 -7.10 -0.01 -13.21
C ALA A 263 -6.06 -0.14 -12.11
N SER A 264 -6.14 -1.22 -11.31
CA SER A 264 -5.10 -1.53 -10.33
C SER A 264 -3.78 -1.90 -11.02
N ALA A 265 -2.70 -1.64 -10.33
CA ALA A 265 -1.35 -2.03 -10.68
C ALA A 265 -0.60 -2.45 -9.39
N THR A 266 0.72 -2.38 -9.34
CA THR A 266 1.47 -2.68 -8.12
C THR A 266 1.10 -1.68 -7.02
N PRO A 267 0.62 -2.13 -5.85
CA PRO A 267 0.40 -1.25 -4.71
C PRO A 267 1.69 -0.54 -4.30
N ILE A 268 1.59 0.75 -3.97
CA ILE A 268 2.79 1.54 -3.63
C ILE A 268 3.54 0.94 -2.43
N SER A 269 2.83 0.42 -1.43
CA SER A 269 3.43 -0.23 -0.26
C SER A 269 4.21 -1.51 -0.61
N ILE A 270 3.79 -2.24 -1.64
CA ILE A 270 4.50 -3.42 -2.17
C ILE A 270 5.73 -2.99 -2.96
N LEU A 271 5.64 -1.93 -3.77
CA LEU A 271 6.80 -1.37 -4.46
C LEU A 271 7.88 -0.93 -3.47
N THR A 272 7.51 -0.20 -2.43
CA THR A 272 8.47 0.26 -1.41
C THR A 272 9.01 -0.89 -0.56
N ARG A 273 8.23 -1.97 -0.36
CA ARG A 273 8.73 -3.22 0.21
C ARG A 273 9.82 -3.85 -0.68
N GLU A 274 9.60 -3.94 -1.99
CA GLU A 274 10.57 -4.48 -2.95
C GLU A 274 11.85 -3.65 -2.95
N ILE A 275 11.73 -2.32 -2.96
CA ILE A 275 12.88 -1.41 -2.85
C ILE A 275 13.65 -1.67 -1.56
N LEU A 276 12.96 -1.71 -0.42
CA LEU A 276 13.63 -1.86 0.88
C LEU A 276 14.33 -3.21 1.02
N GLN A 277 13.78 -4.27 0.44
CA GLN A 277 14.35 -5.61 0.50
C GLN A 277 15.50 -5.82 -0.48
N TYR A 278 15.54 -5.11 -1.62
CA TYR A 278 16.47 -5.44 -2.71
C TYR A 278 17.38 -4.31 -3.18
N ALA A 279 17.21 -3.09 -2.66
CA ALA A 279 18.08 -1.98 -3.00
C ALA A 279 19.01 -1.59 -1.85
N SER A 280 20.20 -1.11 -2.19
CA SER A 280 21.18 -0.53 -1.27
C SER A 280 21.54 0.91 -1.64
N THR A 281 21.23 1.33 -2.87
CA THR A 281 21.53 2.65 -3.41
C THR A 281 20.28 3.31 -3.98
N ILE A 282 20.34 4.63 -4.19
CA ILE A 282 19.27 5.40 -4.85
C ILE A 282 19.03 4.90 -6.28
N ASP A 283 20.08 4.59 -7.01
CA ASP A 283 19.97 4.11 -8.40
C ASP A 283 19.31 2.74 -8.47
N GLU A 284 19.61 1.83 -7.56
CA GLU A 284 18.94 0.53 -7.46
C GLU A 284 17.45 0.69 -7.10
N ALA A 285 17.14 1.58 -6.15
CA ALA A 285 15.76 1.91 -5.79
C ALA A 285 14.98 2.47 -6.99
N TYR A 286 15.59 3.39 -7.75
CA TYR A 286 15.00 3.96 -8.95
C TYR A 286 14.79 2.90 -10.04
N ALA A 287 15.75 2.01 -10.25
CA ALA A 287 15.65 0.93 -11.23
C ALA A 287 14.52 -0.07 -10.88
N ILE A 288 14.29 -0.37 -9.60
CA ILE A 288 13.15 -1.18 -9.14
C ILE A 288 11.84 -0.44 -9.41
N ALA A 289 11.76 0.84 -9.03
CA ALA A 289 10.57 1.65 -9.25
C ALA A 289 10.20 1.78 -10.74
N LEU A 290 11.20 1.80 -11.63
CA LEU A 290 10.99 1.87 -13.09
C LEU A 290 10.33 0.60 -13.66
N LYS A 291 10.61 -0.57 -13.08
CA LYS A 291 10.06 -1.86 -13.54
C LYS A 291 8.58 -2.04 -13.20
N ARG A 292 8.06 -1.33 -12.19
CA ARG A 292 6.70 -1.51 -11.69
C ARG A 292 5.79 -0.38 -12.14
N LYS A 293 4.62 -0.72 -12.66
CA LYS A 293 3.52 0.24 -12.80
C LYS A 293 2.84 0.38 -11.45
N THR A 294 2.53 1.62 -11.06
CA THR A 294 1.70 1.92 -9.89
C THR A 294 0.40 2.54 -10.34
N PHE A 295 -0.63 2.50 -9.54
CA PHE A 295 -1.92 3.10 -9.90
C PHE A 295 -2.24 4.35 -9.08
N VAL A 296 -1.29 4.82 -8.27
CA VAL A 296 -1.40 6.06 -7.51
C VAL A 296 -0.20 6.96 -7.74
N SER A 297 -0.39 8.22 -7.40
CA SER A 297 0.63 9.26 -7.45
C SER A 297 1.27 9.42 -6.09
N GLU A 298 2.57 9.10 -5.99
CA GLU A 298 3.31 9.09 -4.73
C GLU A 298 4.72 9.65 -4.90
N SER A 299 5.21 10.27 -3.84
CA SER A 299 6.62 10.60 -3.65
C SER A 299 7.26 9.61 -2.68
N ILE A 300 8.32 8.95 -3.10
CA ILE A 300 9.09 8.01 -2.29
C ILE A 300 10.42 8.68 -1.93
N LEU A 301 10.57 9.12 -0.69
CA LEU A 301 11.86 9.63 -0.20
C LEU A 301 12.76 8.43 0.10
N ILE A 302 13.88 8.36 -0.59
CA ILE A 302 14.92 7.37 -0.43
C ILE A 302 16.15 8.03 0.22
N GLY A 303 16.61 7.51 1.32
CA GLY A 303 17.92 7.82 1.86
C GLY A 303 18.86 6.64 1.69
N SER A 304 20.10 6.87 1.34
CA SER A 304 21.11 5.82 1.18
C SER A 304 22.39 6.20 1.91
N ALA A 305 22.78 5.37 2.88
CA ALA A 305 24.04 5.53 3.57
C ALA A 305 25.24 5.32 2.63
N GLN A 306 25.09 4.46 1.60
CA GLN A 306 26.14 4.23 0.60
C GLN A 306 26.35 5.46 -0.30
N ASP A 307 25.24 6.14 -0.68
CA ASP A 307 25.32 7.37 -1.49
C ASP A 307 25.60 8.62 -0.64
N GLY A 308 25.50 8.52 0.71
CA GLY A 308 25.68 9.62 1.65
C GLY A 308 24.65 10.76 1.50
N ARG A 309 23.51 10.49 0.88
CA ARG A 309 22.49 11.48 0.54
C ARG A 309 21.09 10.86 0.41
N ALA A 310 20.10 11.73 0.16
CA ALA A 310 18.74 11.32 -0.15
C ALA A 310 18.27 11.87 -1.51
N ALA A 311 17.23 11.24 -2.05
CA ALA A 311 16.51 11.67 -3.25
C ALA A 311 15.02 11.30 -3.13
N ILE A 312 14.17 11.90 -3.97
CA ILE A 312 12.76 11.57 -4.04
C ILE A 312 12.46 10.95 -5.40
N ILE A 313 11.92 9.74 -5.41
CA ILE A 313 11.31 9.15 -6.59
C ILE A 313 9.87 9.66 -6.64
N GLU A 314 9.59 10.55 -7.58
CA GLU A 314 8.26 11.02 -7.88
C GLU A 314 7.64 10.12 -8.93
N LYS A 315 6.52 9.47 -8.60
CA LYS A 315 5.92 8.47 -9.47
C LYS A 315 4.41 8.63 -9.53
N SER A 316 3.87 8.66 -10.74
CA SER A 316 2.46 8.55 -11.07
C SER A 316 2.20 7.31 -11.92
N PRO A 317 0.94 6.95 -12.24
CA PRO A 317 0.64 5.88 -13.18
C PRO A 317 1.36 5.98 -14.52
N GLU A 318 1.58 7.19 -15.05
CA GLU A 318 2.10 7.43 -16.39
C GLU A 318 3.52 8.02 -16.42
N LYS A 319 3.97 8.63 -15.31
CA LYS A 319 5.23 9.39 -15.28
C LYS A 319 6.07 9.02 -14.08
N MET A 320 7.39 9.18 -14.20
CA MET A 320 8.32 9.03 -13.10
C MET A 320 9.50 9.99 -13.26
N ALA A 321 9.99 10.52 -12.15
CA ALA A 321 11.18 11.36 -12.09
C ALA A 321 11.98 11.09 -10.82
N LEU A 322 13.27 11.33 -10.86
CA LEU A 322 14.13 11.40 -9.69
C LEU A 322 14.40 12.87 -9.36
N PHE A 323 13.91 13.33 -8.23
CA PHE A 323 14.19 14.66 -7.72
C PHE A 323 15.35 14.60 -6.72
N THR A 324 16.36 15.43 -6.93
CA THR A 324 17.54 15.54 -6.07
C THR A 324 17.72 16.97 -5.62
N SER A 325 18.27 17.18 -4.44
CA SER A 325 18.63 18.49 -3.92
C SER A 325 20.06 18.86 -4.36
N SER A 326 20.31 20.14 -4.59
CA SER A 326 21.65 20.70 -4.79
C SER A 326 22.38 20.97 -3.47
N GLY A 327 21.68 20.93 -2.34
CA GLY A 327 22.21 21.12 -0.99
C GLY A 327 22.25 19.83 -0.18
N ASN A 328 22.46 19.96 1.12
CA ASN A 328 22.57 18.86 2.08
C ASN A 328 21.25 18.58 2.82
N GLN A 329 20.13 18.87 2.18
CA GLN A 329 18.78 18.57 2.70
C GLN A 329 17.79 18.38 1.55
N ILE A 330 16.75 17.60 1.81
CA ILE A 330 15.63 17.43 0.91
C ILE A 330 14.35 17.28 1.73
N ILE A 331 13.27 17.90 1.28
CA ILE A 331 11.97 17.92 1.95
C ILE A 331 10.94 17.30 1.01
N CYS A 332 10.05 16.50 1.56
CA CYS A 332 8.96 15.87 0.84
C CYS A 332 7.66 16.05 1.63
N THR A 333 6.66 16.67 1.00
CA THR A 333 5.30 16.75 1.51
C THR A 333 4.34 16.08 0.53
N ASN A 334 3.16 16.62 0.29
CA ASN A 334 2.17 15.97 -0.58
C ASN A 334 2.07 16.61 -1.97
N HIS A 335 3.16 17.14 -2.51
CA HIS A 335 3.22 17.66 -3.88
C HIS A 335 4.55 17.31 -4.53
N TYR A 336 4.54 17.21 -5.86
CA TYR A 336 5.73 16.96 -6.67
C TYR A 336 6.55 18.23 -6.90
N GLN A 337 7.87 18.06 -7.03
CA GLN A 337 8.84 19.15 -7.12
C GLN A 337 9.64 19.15 -8.42
N SER A 338 9.77 17.99 -9.11
CA SER A 338 10.58 17.87 -10.33
C SER A 338 9.99 18.63 -11.52
N ASP A 339 10.83 18.94 -12.48
CA ASP A 339 10.42 19.58 -13.74
C ASP A 339 9.40 18.74 -14.53
N THR A 340 9.44 17.40 -14.39
CA THR A 340 8.48 16.48 -15.00
C THR A 340 7.05 16.74 -14.58
N PHE A 341 6.86 17.14 -13.33
CA PHE A 341 5.54 17.37 -12.72
C PHE A 341 5.23 18.84 -12.47
N ARG A 342 6.16 19.77 -12.77
CA ARG A 342 5.99 21.20 -12.52
C ARG A 342 4.72 21.79 -13.12
N ASN A 343 4.34 21.36 -14.33
CA ASN A 343 3.17 21.85 -15.06
C ASN A 343 2.01 20.83 -15.06
N ASP A 344 2.05 19.84 -14.18
CA ASP A 344 0.95 18.91 -13.99
C ASP A 344 -0.24 19.61 -13.31
N GLU A 345 -1.40 19.64 -13.96
CA GLU A 345 -2.56 20.41 -13.52
C GLU A 345 -3.04 20.02 -12.12
N ARG A 346 -3.06 18.70 -11.84
CA ARG A 346 -3.51 18.18 -10.54
C ARG A 346 -2.49 18.46 -9.44
N ASN A 347 -1.21 18.38 -9.74
CA ASN A 347 -0.17 18.79 -8.82
C ASN A 347 -0.30 20.28 -8.47
N GLN A 348 -0.53 21.13 -9.46
CA GLN A 348 -0.72 22.58 -9.26
C GLN A 348 -2.02 22.88 -8.48
N GLU A 349 -3.11 22.19 -8.76
CA GLU A 349 -4.34 22.27 -7.98
C GLU A 349 -4.11 21.87 -6.51
N ASN A 350 -3.40 20.76 -6.29
CA ASN A 350 -3.06 20.30 -4.94
C ASN A 350 -2.16 21.29 -4.19
N ILE A 351 -1.19 21.91 -4.88
CA ILE A 351 -0.36 22.99 -4.33
C ILE A 351 -1.25 24.18 -3.91
N ALA A 352 -2.22 24.56 -4.73
CA ALA A 352 -3.07 25.73 -4.49
C ALA A 352 -4.12 25.50 -3.39
N THR A 353 -4.58 24.25 -3.16
CA THR A 353 -5.75 23.95 -2.33
C THR A 353 -5.44 23.19 -1.05
N SER A 354 -4.21 22.69 -0.87
CA SER A 354 -3.83 21.89 0.31
C SER A 354 -2.87 22.65 1.24
N ASP A 355 -2.65 22.08 2.43
CA ASP A 355 -1.66 22.55 3.40
C ASP A 355 -0.22 22.08 3.09
N SER A 356 -0.04 21.31 2.02
CA SER A 356 1.26 20.73 1.64
C SER A 356 2.36 21.79 1.47
N PRO A 357 2.14 22.93 0.77
CA PRO A 357 3.16 23.97 0.65
C PRO A 357 3.47 24.66 1.98
N TYR A 358 2.47 24.82 2.85
CA TYR A 358 2.68 25.41 4.19
C TYR A 358 3.60 24.52 5.03
N ARG A 359 3.36 23.21 5.05
CA ARG A 359 4.21 22.23 5.78
C ARG A 359 5.61 22.16 5.17
N PHE A 360 5.71 22.24 3.84
CA PHE A 360 6.99 22.30 3.14
C PHE A 360 7.80 23.54 3.55
N ALA A 361 7.22 24.73 3.48
CA ALA A 361 7.87 25.97 3.89
C ALA A 361 8.30 25.94 5.37
N ARG A 362 7.45 25.38 6.24
CA ARG A 362 7.79 25.24 7.66
C ARG A 362 8.99 24.32 7.90
N LEU A 363 9.10 23.22 7.15
CA LEU A 363 10.27 22.32 7.22
C LEU A 363 11.55 22.99 6.67
N GLN A 364 11.44 23.95 5.74
CA GLN A 364 12.58 24.72 5.25
C GLN A 364 13.12 25.72 6.28
N GLU A 365 12.26 26.23 7.17
CA GLU A 365 12.63 27.17 8.21
C GLU A 365 13.33 26.52 9.41
N LEU A 366 13.08 25.22 9.61
CA LEU A 366 13.62 24.44 10.75
C LEU A 366 14.99 23.86 10.44
#